data_265c5c6ebd4f546864faa1547a1d7a48
#
_entry.id   265c5c6ebd4f546864faa1547a1d7a48
#
_cell.length_a   1.000
_cell.length_b   1.000
_cell.length_c   1.000
_cell.angle_alpha   90.00
_cell.angle_beta   90.00
_cell.angle_gamma   90.00
#
_symmetry.space_group_name_H-M   'P 1'
#
loop_
_entity.id
_entity.type
_entity.pdbx_description
1 polymer ?
#
loop_
_entity_poly.entity_id
_entity_poly.type
_entity_poly.pdbx_seq_one_letter_code
_entity_poly.pdbx_strand_id
1 'polypeptide(L)'
;SYSVTGVQTCALPIFFGQMLASWGQAVSSNLSRQKILFLDTETSGLSGGSGTFAFLIGLGYWNDAEFELTQFFLPHPESENSFLTAFDEFVSNFNCLVTFNGKSFDVPLINSRHTLNRLQPPFPKAEHLDLLHLARRLWRYRLTDRSLTSLEENILHLSRTQEDIPGWMIPQLYLDYLQTQDARPLVNIFYHNEMDILSLAALFLYLGDLLEHPLQQPIQPHGLDWMAIARLYEDTDHLEQAMTLYRASLNAGLPMSFYLDTCRRFAKIYRQQRDWPNAIALWQTAAENGDPLSCIELAKYYEHQVGDLDQALSWTNQAIQQTKFSDPELTKRLNRLKQKISGKTTVFKE
;
A
#
# COMPACT_ATOMS: atom_id res chain seq x y z
N SER A 1 -13.01 11.79 -26.56
CA SER A 1 -12.67 10.41 -26.21
C SER A 1 -11.25 10.10 -26.73
N TYR A 2 -10.37 9.76 -25.83
CA TYR A 2 -9.03 9.29 -26.14
C TYR A 2 -9.01 7.79 -25.89
N SER A 3 -8.59 6.98 -26.86
CA SER A 3 -8.40 5.55 -26.69
C SER A 3 -6.93 5.27 -26.37
N VAL A 4 -6.67 4.68 -25.21
CA VAL A 4 -5.36 4.11 -24.87
C VAL A 4 -5.38 2.66 -25.35
N THR A 5 -4.83 2.42 -26.55
CA THR A 5 -4.67 1.08 -27.09
C THR A 5 -3.42 0.43 -26.52
N GLY A 6 -3.54 -0.68 -25.84
CA GLY A 6 -2.40 -1.52 -25.46
C GLY A 6 -2.48 -2.30 -24.16
N VAL A 7 -3.52 -2.16 -23.36
CA VAL A 7 -3.65 -2.94 -22.13
C VAL A 7 -4.52 -4.16 -22.38
N GLN A 8 -3.89 -5.32 -22.50
CA GLN A 8 -4.60 -6.60 -22.53
C GLN A 8 -5.41 -6.80 -21.24
N THR A 9 -6.65 -7.10 -21.42
CA THR A 9 -7.72 -7.13 -20.44
C THR A 9 -7.69 -8.41 -19.66
N CYS A 10 -7.33 -8.33 -18.38
CA CYS A 10 -7.70 -9.35 -17.44
C CYS A 10 -8.79 -8.81 -16.48
N ALA A 11 -9.71 -9.68 -16.05
CA ALA A 11 -10.49 -9.45 -14.85
C ALA A 11 -9.53 -9.02 -13.73
N LEU A 12 -10.02 -8.26 -12.74
CA LEU A 12 -9.22 -8.00 -11.54
C LEU A 12 -8.55 -9.30 -11.11
N PRO A 13 -7.22 -9.33 -10.94
CA PRO A 13 -6.58 -10.54 -10.46
C PRO A 13 -7.31 -11.00 -9.19
N ILE A 14 -7.74 -12.25 -9.16
CA ILE A 14 -8.47 -12.85 -8.00
C ILE A 14 -7.69 -12.59 -6.71
N PHE A 15 -6.37 -12.65 -6.81
CA PHE A 15 -5.45 -12.39 -5.71
C PHE A 15 -5.47 -10.93 -5.25
N PHE A 16 -5.55 -9.95 -6.15
CA PHE A 16 -5.63 -8.54 -5.82
C PHE A 16 -6.91 -8.23 -5.00
N GLY A 17 -8.05 -8.78 -5.41
CA GLY A 17 -9.29 -8.67 -4.66
C GLY A 17 -9.20 -9.30 -3.25
N GLN A 18 -8.59 -10.48 -3.13
CA GLN A 18 -8.39 -11.16 -1.84
C GLN A 18 -7.46 -10.37 -0.91
N MET A 19 -6.36 -9.82 -1.43
CA MET A 19 -5.47 -8.97 -0.65
C MET A 19 -6.15 -7.72 -0.14
N LEU A 20 -6.92 -7.04 -0.99
CA LEU A 20 -7.67 -5.85 -0.60
C LEU A 20 -8.73 -6.15 0.45
N ALA A 21 -9.41 -7.30 0.32
CA ALA A 21 -10.38 -7.78 1.31
C ALA A 21 -9.74 -8.00 2.69
N SER A 22 -8.52 -8.56 2.74
CA SER A 22 -7.79 -8.81 3.99
C SER A 22 -7.41 -7.52 4.75
N TRP A 23 -7.43 -6.36 4.08
CA TRP A 23 -7.14 -5.05 4.68
C TRP A 23 -8.39 -4.22 4.97
N GLY A 24 -9.54 -4.87 5.06
CA GLY A 24 -10.81 -4.20 5.33
C GLY A 24 -11.33 -3.38 4.14
N GLN A 25 -10.76 -3.60 2.96
CA GLN A 25 -11.29 -3.08 1.70
C GLN A 25 -12.02 -4.25 1.02
N ALA A 26 -13.28 -4.46 1.41
CA ALA A 26 -14.09 -5.51 0.83
C ALA A 26 -14.28 -5.25 -0.67
N VAL A 27 -13.64 -6.07 -1.49
CA VAL A 27 -13.83 -6.10 -2.94
C VAL A 27 -14.25 -7.50 -3.31
N SER A 28 -15.37 -7.58 -3.98
CA SER A 28 -15.91 -8.82 -4.50
C SER A 28 -14.95 -9.43 -5.53
N SER A 29 -14.62 -10.71 -5.37
CA SER A 29 -13.78 -11.45 -6.32
C SER A 29 -14.36 -11.55 -7.74
N ASN A 30 -15.62 -11.18 -7.92
CA ASN A 30 -16.34 -11.25 -9.18
C ASN A 30 -16.70 -9.88 -9.77
N LEU A 31 -15.98 -8.82 -9.37
CA LEU A 31 -16.22 -7.47 -9.87
C LEU A 31 -15.90 -7.38 -11.36
N SER A 32 -16.92 -7.06 -12.17
CA SER A 32 -16.69 -6.76 -13.60
C SER A 32 -15.96 -5.44 -13.78
N ARG A 33 -15.00 -5.41 -14.69
CA ARG A 33 -14.24 -4.21 -15.05
C ARG A 33 -15.13 -3.02 -15.40
N GLN A 34 -16.23 -3.25 -16.10
CA GLN A 34 -17.20 -2.21 -16.47
C GLN A 34 -17.97 -1.64 -15.26
N LYS A 35 -17.84 -2.23 -14.08
CA LYS A 35 -18.47 -1.77 -12.84
C LYS A 35 -17.52 -0.99 -11.94
N ILE A 36 -16.29 -0.77 -12.39
CA ILE A 36 -15.27 0.01 -11.70
C ILE A 36 -15.31 1.45 -12.19
N LEU A 37 -15.38 2.39 -11.26
CA LEU A 37 -15.33 3.82 -11.49
C LEU A 37 -14.10 4.42 -10.80
N PHE A 38 -13.27 5.10 -11.55
CA PHE A 38 -12.19 5.95 -11.03
C PHE A 38 -12.74 7.34 -10.79
N LEU A 39 -12.39 7.96 -9.67
CA LEU A 39 -12.89 9.25 -9.30
C LEU A 39 -11.79 10.11 -8.68
N ASP A 40 -11.74 11.36 -9.11
CA ASP A 40 -10.95 12.44 -8.54
C ASP A 40 -11.73 13.76 -8.59
N THR A 41 -11.49 14.68 -7.65
CA THR A 41 -12.26 15.94 -7.56
C THR A 41 -11.38 17.16 -7.42
N GLU A 42 -11.76 18.24 -8.14
CA GLU A 42 -11.22 19.58 -7.91
C GLU A 42 -12.20 20.39 -7.09
N THR A 43 -11.67 21.09 -6.09
CA THR A 43 -12.50 21.72 -5.05
C THR A 43 -12.26 23.21 -4.93
N SER A 44 -13.26 23.95 -4.47
CA SER A 44 -13.21 25.39 -4.25
C SER A 44 -12.35 25.81 -3.05
N GLY A 45 -11.74 24.86 -2.33
CA GLY A 45 -10.87 25.15 -1.17
C GLY A 45 -10.05 23.93 -0.76
N LEU A 46 -8.88 24.15 -0.18
CA LEU A 46 -7.90 23.10 0.18
C LEU A 46 -8.23 22.35 1.49
N SER A 47 -9.15 22.82 2.30
CA SER A 47 -9.35 22.31 3.66
C SER A 47 -10.80 21.99 3.98
N GLY A 48 -11.47 21.14 3.22
CA GLY A 48 -12.69 20.39 3.58
C GLY A 48 -13.73 21.04 4.52
N GLY A 49 -13.82 22.36 4.59
CA GLY A 49 -14.82 23.06 5.40
C GLY A 49 -16.21 22.99 4.77
N SER A 50 -17.26 23.30 5.57
CA SER A 50 -18.67 23.27 5.11
C SER A 50 -18.99 24.19 3.90
N GLY A 51 -18.11 25.14 3.59
CA GLY A 51 -18.18 26.01 2.40
C GLY A 51 -17.44 25.45 1.18
N THR A 52 -16.68 24.38 1.31
CA THR A 52 -15.98 23.75 0.19
C THR A 52 -16.94 22.88 -0.61
N PHE A 53 -16.86 22.94 -1.93
CA PHE A 53 -17.61 22.09 -2.84
C PHE A 53 -16.73 21.63 -4.00
N ALA A 54 -17.05 20.48 -4.59
CA ALA A 54 -16.41 20.01 -5.80
C ALA A 54 -17.00 20.76 -7.00
N PHE A 55 -16.17 21.45 -7.74
CA PHE A 55 -16.61 22.13 -8.96
C PHE A 55 -16.24 21.39 -10.23
N LEU A 56 -15.31 20.43 -10.14
CA LEU A 56 -14.98 19.49 -11.20
C LEU A 56 -14.87 18.10 -10.59
N ILE A 57 -15.58 17.14 -11.19
CA ILE A 57 -15.48 15.72 -10.84
C ILE A 57 -15.04 14.97 -12.08
N GLY A 58 -13.83 14.42 -12.04
CA GLY A 58 -13.30 13.52 -13.07
C GLY A 58 -13.71 12.09 -12.79
N LEU A 59 -14.16 11.40 -13.83
CA LEU A 59 -14.58 10.01 -13.80
C LEU A 59 -13.93 9.25 -14.94
N GLY A 60 -13.30 8.10 -14.60
CA GLY A 60 -12.75 7.17 -15.57
C GLY A 60 -13.41 5.80 -15.43
N TYR A 61 -13.66 5.12 -16.52
CA TYR A 61 -14.28 3.80 -16.53
C TYR A 61 -13.99 3.06 -17.83
N TRP A 62 -14.18 1.74 -17.83
CA TRP A 62 -14.10 0.95 -19.04
C TRP A 62 -15.47 0.74 -19.66
N ASN A 63 -15.58 1.11 -20.94
CA ASN A 63 -16.69 0.76 -21.82
C ASN A 63 -16.15 -0.26 -22.84
N ASP A 64 -16.49 -1.52 -22.65
CA ASP A 64 -15.92 -2.66 -23.37
C ASP A 64 -14.37 -2.68 -23.35
N ALA A 65 -13.73 -2.39 -24.47
CA ALA A 65 -12.26 -2.39 -24.61
C ALA A 65 -11.62 -1.01 -24.40
N GLU A 66 -12.41 0.05 -24.39
CA GLU A 66 -11.92 1.43 -24.31
C GLU A 66 -12.02 1.97 -22.89
N PHE A 67 -11.05 2.80 -22.50
CA PHE A 67 -11.11 3.57 -21.28
C PHE A 67 -11.68 4.94 -21.61
N GLU A 68 -12.82 5.27 -21.02
CA GLU A 68 -13.49 6.54 -21.22
C GLU A 68 -13.28 7.44 -20.00
N LEU A 69 -13.18 8.75 -20.29
CA LEU A 69 -13.09 9.78 -19.28
C LEU A 69 -14.25 10.75 -19.45
N THR A 70 -14.94 11.04 -18.35
CA THR A 70 -16.03 12.00 -18.28
C THR A 70 -15.75 12.99 -17.17
N GLN A 71 -15.93 14.27 -17.44
CA GLN A 71 -15.76 15.33 -16.45
C GLN A 71 -17.07 16.07 -16.23
N PHE A 72 -17.52 16.13 -14.97
CA PHE A 72 -18.66 16.94 -14.55
C PHE A 72 -18.13 18.29 -14.05
N PHE A 73 -18.54 19.37 -14.67
CA PHE A 73 -18.13 20.72 -14.30
C PHE A 73 -19.31 21.54 -13.77
N LEU A 74 -19.10 22.22 -12.66
CA LEU A 74 -20.08 23.14 -12.04
C LEU A 74 -19.77 24.59 -12.44
N PRO A 75 -20.44 25.15 -13.44
CA PRO A 75 -20.13 26.50 -13.91
C PRO A 75 -20.53 27.60 -12.91
N HIS A 76 -21.58 27.37 -12.11
CA HIS A 76 -22.06 28.30 -11.10
C HIS A 76 -22.56 27.55 -9.88
N PRO A 77 -22.19 27.94 -8.65
CA PRO A 77 -22.59 27.27 -7.41
C PRO A 77 -24.11 27.08 -7.25
N GLU A 78 -24.92 27.97 -7.80
CA GLU A 78 -26.39 27.87 -7.75
C GLU A 78 -26.92 26.62 -8.49
N SER A 79 -26.17 26.11 -9.42
CA SER A 79 -26.53 24.90 -10.20
C SER A 79 -26.11 23.57 -9.51
N GLU A 80 -25.61 23.63 -8.29
CA GLU A 80 -25.03 22.45 -7.61
C GLU A 80 -26.04 21.28 -7.49
N ASN A 81 -27.30 21.57 -7.21
CA ASN A 81 -28.32 20.51 -7.09
C ASN A 81 -28.47 19.71 -8.39
N SER A 82 -28.58 20.44 -9.53
CA SER A 82 -28.68 19.80 -10.86
C SER A 82 -27.39 19.05 -11.24
N PHE A 83 -26.24 19.61 -10.88
CA PHE A 83 -24.94 19.00 -11.08
C PHE A 83 -24.83 17.66 -10.32
N LEU A 84 -25.18 17.62 -9.04
CA LEU A 84 -25.16 16.40 -8.22
C LEU A 84 -26.19 15.39 -8.70
N THR A 85 -27.38 15.82 -9.15
CA THR A 85 -28.41 14.91 -9.69
C THR A 85 -27.91 14.23 -10.97
N ALA A 86 -27.29 14.96 -11.89
CA ALA A 86 -26.72 14.39 -13.12
C ALA A 86 -25.54 13.42 -12.80
N PHE A 87 -24.75 13.78 -11.79
CA PHE A 87 -23.69 12.90 -11.30
C PHE A 87 -24.27 11.59 -10.73
N ASP A 88 -25.33 11.64 -9.93
CA ASP A 88 -25.98 10.46 -9.34
C ASP A 88 -26.50 9.49 -10.42
N GLU A 89 -27.16 10.02 -11.44
CA GLU A 89 -27.67 9.23 -12.56
C GLU A 89 -26.53 8.46 -13.24
N PHE A 90 -25.40 9.14 -13.47
CA PHE A 90 -24.24 8.54 -14.11
C PHE A 90 -23.60 7.45 -13.26
N VAL A 91 -23.31 7.73 -11.97
CA VAL A 91 -22.57 6.80 -11.11
C VAL A 91 -23.39 5.62 -10.63
N SER A 92 -24.72 5.65 -10.77
CA SER A 92 -25.62 4.57 -10.37
C SER A 92 -25.33 3.21 -11.01
N ASN A 93 -24.64 3.22 -12.15
CA ASN A 93 -24.29 2.01 -12.91
C ASN A 93 -23.05 1.28 -12.38
N PHE A 94 -22.30 1.90 -11.43
CA PHE A 94 -21.04 1.38 -10.94
C PHE A 94 -21.16 0.81 -9.53
N ASN A 95 -20.37 -0.21 -9.22
CA ASN A 95 -20.42 -0.94 -7.94
C ASN A 95 -19.11 -0.83 -7.15
N CYS A 96 -18.04 -0.38 -7.78
CA CYS A 96 -16.75 -0.19 -7.14
C CYS A 96 -16.18 1.17 -7.50
N LEU A 97 -15.77 1.90 -6.49
CA LEU A 97 -15.09 3.18 -6.60
C LEU A 97 -13.60 3.00 -6.35
N VAL A 98 -12.77 3.56 -7.22
CA VAL A 98 -11.31 3.62 -7.06
C VAL A 98 -10.90 5.09 -6.94
N THR A 99 -10.15 5.41 -5.90
CA THR A 99 -9.67 6.78 -5.64
C THR A 99 -8.23 6.78 -5.16
N PHE A 100 -7.65 7.96 -5.08
CA PHE A 100 -6.38 8.19 -4.41
C PHE A 100 -6.58 9.17 -3.25
N ASN A 101 -6.61 8.69 -2.00
CA ASN A 101 -6.96 9.44 -0.79
C ASN A 101 -8.43 9.88 -0.70
N GLY A 102 -9.28 9.38 -1.58
CA GLY A 102 -10.68 9.78 -1.67
C GLY A 102 -11.54 9.32 -0.49
N LYS A 103 -11.14 8.28 0.24
CA LYS A 103 -11.82 7.90 1.49
C LYS A 103 -11.79 9.02 2.54
N SER A 104 -10.73 9.81 2.54
CA SER A 104 -10.54 10.90 3.51
C SER A 104 -10.98 12.26 2.98
N PHE A 105 -11.10 12.46 1.65
CA PHE A 105 -11.36 13.76 1.04
C PHE A 105 -12.58 13.74 0.10
N ASP A 106 -12.49 13.12 -1.05
CA ASP A 106 -13.49 13.23 -2.12
C ASP A 106 -14.85 12.72 -1.70
N VAL A 107 -14.92 11.50 -1.17
CA VAL A 107 -16.20 10.86 -0.81
C VAL A 107 -16.87 11.55 0.37
N PRO A 108 -16.19 11.92 1.47
CA PRO A 108 -16.76 12.75 2.52
C PRO A 108 -17.27 14.11 2.02
N LEU A 109 -16.55 14.77 1.12
CA LEU A 109 -16.98 16.02 0.52
C LEU A 109 -18.26 15.82 -0.31
N ILE A 110 -18.26 14.90 -1.25
CA ILE A 110 -19.44 14.58 -2.08
C ILE A 110 -20.65 14.27 -1.20
N ASN A 111 -20.49 13.40 -0.18
CA ASN A 111 -21.57 13.05 0.74
C ASN A 111 -22.11 14.25 1.52
N SER A 112 -21.21 15.14 1.95
CA SER A 112 -21.60 16.38 2.65
C SER A 112 -22.41 17.31 1.74
N ARG A 113 -21.99 17.45 0.47
CA ARG A 113 -22.69 18.27 -0.52
C ARG A 113 -24.07 17.69 -0.85
N HIS A 114 -24.19 16.37 -0.98
CA HIS A 114 -25.48 15.70 -1.15
C HIS A 114 -26.42 15.99 0.02
N THR A 115 -25.91 15.84 1.25
CA THR A 115 -26.70 16.12 2.46
C THR A 115 -27.20 17.57 2.49
N LEU A 116 -26.33 18.54 2.16
CA LEU A 116 -26.70 19.97 2.11
C LEU A 116 -27.76 20.27 1.03
N ASN A 117 -27.70 19.54 -0.10
CA ASN A 117 -28.68 19.64 -1.19
C ASN A 117 -29.91 18.73 -0.97
N ARG A 118 -30.04 18.05 0.19
CA ARG A 118 -31.13 17.12 0.52
C ARG A 118 -31.22 15.92 -0.42
N LEU A 119 -30.09 15.52 -0.99
CA LEU A 119 -29.92 14.31 -1.80
C LEU A 119 -29.37 13.18 -0.94
N GLN A 120 -29.54 11.93 -1.39
CA GLN A 120 -28.92 10.77 -0.75
C GLN A 120 -27.45 10.63 -1.20
N PRO A 121 -26.55 10.11 -0.34
CA PRO A 121 -25.19 9.83 -0.76
C PRO A 121 -25.14 8.91 -1.98
N PRO A 122 -24.28 9.17 -2.99
CA PRO A 122 -24.29 8.46 -4.28
C PRO A 122 -23.73 7.04 -4.21
N PHE A 123 -22.92 6.73 -3.19
CA PHE A 123 -22.21 5.45 -3.08
C PHE A 123 -22.61 4.61 -1.85
N PRO A 124 -23.91 4.38 -1.54
CA PRO A 124 -24.32 3.77 -0.27
C PRO A 124 -23.91 2.29 -0.16
N LYS A 125 -23.63 1.63 -1.28
CA LYS A 125 -23.30 0.19 -1.37
C LYS A 125 -22.08 -0.09 -2.24
N ALA A 126 -21.43 0.90 -2.77
CA ALA A 126 -20.24 0.71 -3.60
C ALA A 126 -19.06 0.25 -2.75
N GLU A 127 -18.36 -0.74 -3.26
CA GLU A 127 -17.04 -1.07 -2.75
C GLU A 127 -16.08 0.08 -3.03
N HIS A 128 -15.19 0.40 -2.10
CA HIS A 128 -14.32 1.55 -2.26
C HIS A 128 -12.85 1.18 -2.05
N LEU A 129 -12.08 1.25 -3.12
CA LEU A 129 -10.63 1.07 -3.15
C LEU A 129 -9.91 2.42 -3.10
N ASP A 130 -9.18 2.67 -2.04
CA ASP A 130 -8.30 3.83 -1.94
C ASP A 130 -6.85 3.38 -2.11
N LEU A 131 -6.24 3.72 -3.25
CA LEU A 131 -4.91 3.23 -3.61
C LEU A 131 -3.79 3.85 -2.77
N LEU A 132 -4.02 4.99 -2.10
CA LEU A 132 -3.02 5.63 -1.24
C LEU A 132 -2.55 4.69 -0.12
N HIS A 133 -3.46 3.92 0.49
CA HIS A 133 -3.09 3.01 1.58
C HIS A 133 -2.14 1.92 1.11
N LEU A 134 -2.40 1.36 -0.07
CA LEU A 134 -1.54 0.35 -0.67
C LEU A 134 -0.20 0.94 -1.10
N ALA A 135 -0.22 2.11 -1.76
CA ALA A 135 0.99 2.84 -2.15
C ALA A 135 1.89 3.14 -0.94
N ARG A 136 1.31 3.63 0.16
CA ARG A 136 2.03 3.86 1.41
C ARG A 136 2.64 2.58 1.96
N ARG A 137 1.96 1.46 1.87
CA ARG A 137 2.45 0.18 2.38
C ARG A 137 3.60 -0.38 1.55
N LEU A 138 3.53 -0.26 0.23
CA LEU A 138 4.55 -0.75 -0.69
C LEU A 138 5.80 0.12 -0.68
N TRP A 139 5.65 1.44 -0.77
CA TRP A 139 6.76 2.35 -1.08
C TRP A 139 7.21 3.27 0.05
N ARG A 140 6.68 3.14 1.28
CA ARG A 140 7.06 3.99 2.42
C ARG A 140 8.55 3.95 2.77
N TYR A 141 9.24 2.89 2.44
CA TYR A 141 10.67 2.72 2.73
C TYR A 141 11.58 3.18 1.59
N ARG A 142 11.01 3.38 0.40
CA ARG A 142 11.74 3.80 -0.79
C ARG A 142 11.47 5.27 -1.15
N LEU A 143 10.23 5.69 -1.07
CA LEU A 143 9.81 7.04 -1.45
C LEU A 143 9.52 7.90 -0.22
N THR A 144 10.02 9.13 -0.21
CA THR A 144 9.72 10.13 0.81
C THR A 144 8.33 10.71 0.62
N ASP A 145 7.92 10.94 -0.63
CA ASP A 145 6.58 11.34 -1.03
C ASP A 145 5.85 10.20 -1.75
N ARG A 146 4.57 10.02 -1.49
CA ARG A 146 3.65 9.04 -2.09
C ARG A 146 2.37 9.73 -2.54
N SER A 147 2.46 11.00 -2.99
CA SER A 147 1.42 11.64 -3.78
C SER A 147 1.25 10.92 -5.13
N LEU A 148 0.13 11.11 -5.79
CA LEU A 148 -0.11 10.49 -7.11
C LEU A 148 0.97 10.94 -8.10
N THR A 149 1.31 12.22 -8.15
CA THR A 149 2.39 12.77 -8.98
C THR A 149 3.75 12.11 -8.70
N SER A 150 4.10 11.91 -7.42
CA SER A 150 5.35 11.21 -7.08
C SER A 150 5.35 9.75 -7.56
N LEU A 151 4.20 9.07 -7.54
CA LEU A 151 4.07 7.71 -8.06
C LEU A 151 4.10 7.66 -9.57
N GLU A 152 3.55 8.65 -10.26
CA GLU A 152 3.68 8.81 -11.71
C GLU A 152 5.15 8.80 -12.13
N GLU A 153 5.94 9.66 -11.52
CA GLU A 153 7.36 9.82 -11.87
C GLU A 153 8.22 8.61 -11.47
N ASN A 154 8.08 8.14 -10.23
CA ASN A 154 9.00 7.17 -9.64
C ASN A 154 8.59 5.70 -9.83
N ILE A 155 7.32 5.44 -10.13
CA ILE A 155 6.76 4.09 -10.24
C ILE A 155 6.26 3.81 -11.65
N LEU A 156 5.43 4.71 -12.20
CA LEU A 156 4.84 4.54 -13.51
C LEU A 156 5.75 5.06 -14.64
N HIS A 157 6.78 5.83 -14.28
CA HIS A 157 7.70 6.49 -15.22
C HIS A 157 6.95 7.36 -16.25
N LEU A 158 5.89 8.00 -15.80
CA LEU A 158 5.11 8.96 -16.55
C LEU A 158 5.57 10.38 -16.22
N SER A 159 5.55 11.28 -17.18
CA SER A 159 5.81 12.69 -16.99
C SER A 159 4.66 13.50 -17.57
N ARG A 160 4.16 14.46 -16.80
CA ARG A 160 3.15 15.41 -17.27
C ARG A 160 3.79 16.44 -18.22
N THR A 161 2.98 17.03 -19.07
CA THR A 161 3.44 18.12 -19.95
C THR A 161 3.58 19.42 -19.15
N GLN A 162 4.15 20.47 -19.77
CA GLN A 162 4.28 21.80 -19.15
C GLN A 162 2.94 22.54 -18.95
N GLU A 163 1.86 21.99 -19.48
CA GLU A 163 0.50 22.54 -19.32
C GLU A 163 -0.14 22.21 -17.97
N ASP A 164 0.46 21.28 -17.21
CA ASP A 164 -0.02 20.95 -15.87
C ASP A 164 0.23 22.10 -14.88
N ILE A 165 -0.73 22.29 -13.98
CA ILE A 165 -0.69 23.36 -12.97
C ILE A 165 -0.60 22.76 -11.56
N PRO A 166 0.09 23.45 -10.62
CA PRO A 166 0.10 23.01 -9.24
C PRO A 166 -1.30 22.98 -8.62
N GLY A 167 -1.70 21.86 -8.02
CA GLY A 167 -3.03 21.67 -7.45
C GLY A 167 -3.46 22.76 -6.45
N TRP A 168 -2.51 23.38 -5.71
CA TRP A 168 -2.83 24.47 -4.79
C TRP A 168 -3.34 25.75 -5.50
N MET A 169 -3.12 25.93 -6.81
CA MET A 169 -3.61 27.06 -7.59
C MET A 169 -5.06 26.87 -8.07
N ILE A 170 -5.52 25.65 -8.17
CA ILE A 170 -6.79 25.28 -8.78
C ILE A 170 -7.99 25.98 -8.13
N PRO A 171 -8.12 26.03 -6.79
CA PRO A 171 -9.23 26.75 -6.15
C PRO A 171 -9.30 28.22 -6.55
N GLN A 172 -8.14 28.90 -6.61
CA GLN A 172 -8.10 30.32 -6.96
C GLN A 172 -8.50 30.55 -8.42
N LEU A 173 -8.04 29.72 -9.35
CA LEU A 173 -8.40 29.84 -10.77
C LEU A 173 -9.91 29.67 -11.00
N TYR A 174 -10.56 28.77 -10.25
CA TYR A 174 -12.00 28.63 -10.31
C TYR A 174 -12.74 29.88 -9.72
N LEU A 175 -12.28 30.44 -8.61
CA LEU A 175 -12.82 31.64 -8.03
C LEU A 175 -12.65 32.84 -8.98
N ASP A 176 -11.52 32.97 -9.64
CA ASP A 176 -11.25 33.99 -10.65
C ASP A 176 -12.21 33.82 -11.84
N TYR A 177 -12.45 32.59 -12.29
CA TYR A 177 -13.47 32.32 -13.31
C TYR A 177 -14.87 32.76 -12.89
N LEU A 178 -15.29 32.50 -11.66
CA LEU A 178 -16.62 32.95 -11.18
C LEU A 178 -16.77 34.48 -11.20
N GLN A 179 -15.67 35.20 -10.96
CA GLN A 179 -15.69 36.69 -10.98
C GLN A 179 -15.61 37.27 -12.39
N THR A 180 -14.74 36.68 -13.24
CA THR A 180 -14.41 37.27 -14.54
C THR A 180 -15.18 36.66 -15.70
N GLN A 181 -15.73 35.47 -15.51
CA GLN A 181 -16.33 34.61 -16.56
C GLN A 181 -15.34 34.24 -17.67
N ASP A 182 -14.05 34.35 -17.40
CA ASP A 182 -13.00 33.89 -18.31
C ASP A 182 -12.68 32.42 -18.08
N ALA A 183 -13.13 31.56 -18.99
CA ALA A 183 -12.93 30.12 -18.89
C ALA A 183 -11.54 29.62 -19.41
N ARG A 184 -10.75 30.52 -20.01
CA ARG A 184 -9.46 30.10 -20.60
C ARG A 184 -8.51 29.43 -19.60
N PRO A 185 -8.35 29.90 -18.36
CA PRO A 185 -7.50 29.23 -17.37
C PRO A 185 -8.01 27.86 -16.91
N LEU A 186 -9.31 27.59 -17.06
CA LEU A 186 -9.91 26.30 -16.67
C LEU A 186 -9.41 25.13 -17.51
N VAL A 187 -8.92 25.37 -18.74
CA VAL A 187 -8.39 24.33 -19.62
C VAL A 187 -7.29 23.52 -18.91
N ASN A 188 -6.42 24.20 -18.18
CA ASN A 188 -5.35 23.55 -17.45
C ASN A 188 -5.88 22.74 -16.23
N ILE A 189 -7.00 23.16 -15.64
CA ILE A 189 -7.65 22.41 -14.55
C ILE A 189 -8.28 21.12 -15.11
N PHE A 190 -8.95 21.19 -16.25
CA PHE A 190 -9.48 20.00 -16.91
C PHE A 190 -8.37 19.01 -17.27
N TYR A 191 -7.24 19.52 -17.80
CA TYR A 191 -6.07 18.69 -18.11
C TYR A 191 -5.49 18.05 -16.83
N HIS A 192 -5.33 18.80 -15.74
CA HIS A 192 -4.84 18.29 -14.46
C HIS A 192 -5.69 17.11 -13.96
N ASN A 193 -6.99 17.31 -13.84
CA ASN A 193 -7.92 16.27 -13.42
C ASN A 193 -7.98 15.07 -14.40
N GLU A 194 -7.88 15.31 -15.71
CA GLU A 194 -7.75 14.23 -16.70
C GLU A 194 -6.51 13.37 -16.42
N MET A 195 -5.36 14.01 -16.19
CA MET A 195 -4.12 13.30 -15.89
C MET A 195 -4.20 12.52 -14.58
N ASP A 196 -4.86 13.07 -13.55
CA ASP A 196 -5.05 12.36 -12.28
C ASP A 196 -5.89 11.09 -12.46
N ILE A 197 -6.96 11.15 -13.24
CA ILE A 197 -7.79 9.96 -13.56
C ILE A 197 -7.00 8.92 -14.36
N LEU A 198 -6.25 9.34 -15.38
CA LEU A 198 -5.43 8.43 -16.19
C LEU A 198 -4.34 7.76 -15.35
N SER A 199 -3.69 8.53 -14.50
CA SER A 199 -2.64 8.04 -13.61
C SER A 199 -3.19 7.10 -12.52
N LEU A 200 -4.37 7.40 -12.00
CA LEU A 200 -5.08 6.55 -11.06
C LEU A 200 -5.41 5.19 -11.68
N ALA A 201 -5.91 5.18 -12.92
CA ALA A 201 -6.19 3.95 -13.67
C ALA A 201 -4.91 3.17 -13.99
N ALA A 202 -3.85 3.85 -14.42
CA ALA A 202 -2.56 3.24 -14.69
C ALA A 202 -1.95 2.63 -13.42
N LEU A 203 -2.01 3.33 -12.29
CA LEU A 203 -1.55 2.84 -11.00
C LEU A 203 -2.33 1.61 -10.54
N PHE A 204 -3.65 1.62 -10.72
CA PHE A 204 -4.50 0.48 -10.39
C PHE A 204 -4.10 -0.78 -11.18
N LEU A 205 -3.89 -0.64 -12.49
CA LEU A 205 -3.48 -1.75 -13.36
C LEU A 205 -2.06 -2.23 -13.02
N TYR A 206 -1.13 -1.29 -12.81
CA TYR A 206 0.23 -1.61 -12.41
C TYR A 206 0.28 -2.36 -11.08
N LEU A 207 -0.47 -1.92 -10.08
CA LEU A 207 -0.55 -2.59 -8.79
C LEU A 207 -1.13 -3.99 -8.91
N GLY A 208 -2.14 -4.19 -9.75
CA GLY A 208 -2.71 -5.50 -10.03
C GLY A 208 -1.65 -6.47 -10.57
N ASP A 209 -0.93 -6.06 -11.60
CA ASP A 209 0.11 -6.88 -12.22
C ASP A 209 1.34 -7.08 -11.31
N LEU A 210 1.79 -6.03 -10.63
CA LEU A 210 2.89 -6.10 -9.65
C LEU A 210 2.61 -7.11 -8.53
N LEU A 211 1.38 -7.16 -8.06
CA LEU A 211 1.00 -8.05 -6.96
C LEU A 211 0.72 -9.48 -7.45
N GLU A 212 0.31 -9.68 -8.68
CA GLU A 212 0.11 -11.01 -9.24
C GLU A 212 1.42 -11.63 -9.74
N HIS A 213 2.29 -10.81 -10.36
CA HIS A 213 3.52 -11.24 -11.01
C HIS A 213 4.76 -10.45 -10.56
N PRO A 214 5.06 -10.39 -9.24
CA PRO A 214 6.08 -9.47 -8.70
C PRO A 214 7.50 -9.71 -9.20
N LEU A 215 7.81 -10.91 -9.67
CA LEU A 215 9.13 -11.28 -10.20
C LEU A 215 9.20 -11.20 -11.74
N GLN A 216 8.11 -10.92 -12.43
CA GLN A 216 8.02 -10.88 -13.89
C GLN A 216 7.89 -9.45 -14.44
N GLN A 217 8.09 -8.44 -13.59
CA GLN A 217 7.96 -7.04 -13.98
C GLN A 217 9.02 -6.66 -15.02
N PRO A 218 8.67 -5.89 -16.06
CA PRO A 218 9.62 -5.42 -17.10
C PRO A 218 10.78 -4.62 -16.51
N ILE A 219 10.48 -3.79 -15.53
CA ILE A 219 11.46 -3.08 -14.70
C ILE A 219 11.50 -3.79 -13.35
N GLN A 220 12.66 -4.35 -13.01
CA GLN A 220 12.81 -5.08 -11.75
C GLN A 220 12.55 -4.17 -10.55
N PRO A 221 11.61 -4.50 -9.66
CA PRO A 221 11.36 -3.76 -8.45
C PRO A 221 12.62 -3.68 -7.56
N HIS A 222 12.72 -2.62 -6.78
CA HIS A 222 13.79 -2.47 -5.79
C HIS A 222 13.66 -3.54 -4.69
N GLY A 223 14.77 -3.95 -4.07
CA GLY A 223 14.75 -4.95 -2.99
C GLY A 223 13.78 -4.60 -1.84
N LEU A 224 13.61 -3.31 -1.53
CA LEU A 224 12.62 -2.82 -0.57
C LEU A 224 11.17 -3.04 -1.03
N ASP A 225 10.90 -2.98 -2.33
CA ASP A 225 9.57 -3.23 -2.89
C ASP A 225 9.22 -4.72 -2.77
N TRP A 226 10.15 -5.62 -3.14
CA TRP A 226 9.96 -7.05 -2.92
C TRP A 226 9.77 -7.41 -1.45
N MET A 227 10.54 -6.80 -0.55
CA MET A 227 10.34 -6.97 0.89
C MET A 227 8.93 -6.51 1.32
N ALA A 228 8.46 -5.38 0.82
CA ALA A 228 7.14 -4.86 1.16
C ALA A 228 6.02 -5.78 0.62
N ILE A 229 6.16 -6.28 -0.62
CA ILE A 229 5.22 -7.23 -1.21
C ILE A 229 5.26 -8.58 -0.42
N ALA A 230 6.45 -9.06 -0.05
CA ALA A 230 6.59 -10.28 0.76
C ALA A 230 5.81 -10.18 2.08
N ARG A 231 5.88 -9.02 2.74
CA ARG A 231 5.09 -8.76 3.97
C ARG A 231 3.57 -8.78 3.71
N LEU A 232 3.12 -8.31 2.55
CA LEU A 232 1.72 -8.39 2.17
C LEU A 232 1.27 -9.84 2.03
N TYR A 233 2.08 -10.67 1.37
CA TYR A 233 1.82 -12.10 1.23
C TYR A 233 1.87 -12.83 2.58
N GLU A 234 2.82 -12.49 3.47
CA GLU A 234 2.87 -13.04 4.85
C GLU A 234 1.59 -12.70 5.63
N ASP A 235 1.12 -11.45 5.54
CA ASP A 235 -0.07 -10.98 6.26
C ASP A 235 -1.38 -11.62 5.74
N THR A 236 -1.38 -12.14 4.52
CA THR A 236 -2.51 -12.83 3.89
C THR A 236 -2.35 -14.36 3.88
N ASP A 237 -1.38 -14.88 4.64
CA ASP A 237 -1.06 -16.31 4.80
C ASP A 237 -0.63 -17.03 3.50
N HIS A 238 -0.14 -16.26 2.51
CA HIS A 238 0.43 -16.79 1.27
C HIS A 238 1.95 -17.00 1.45
N LEU A 239 2.31 -17.93 2.34
CA LEU A 239 3.67 -18.07 2.86
C LEU A 239 4.70 -18.46 1.79
N GLU A 240 4.36 -19.29 0.81
CA GLU A 240 5.29 -19.71 -0.26
C GLU A 240 5.69 -18.52 -1.14
N GLN A 241 4.73 -17.68 -1.49
CA GLN A 241 5.00 -16.44 -2.25
C GLN A 241 5.82 -15.47 -1.41
N ALA A 242 5.49 -15.31 -0.13
CA ALA A 242 6.25 -14.49 0.81
C ALA A 242 7.71 -14.94 0.89
N MET A 243 7.98 -16.23 1.04
CA MET A 243 9.33 -16.81 1.10
C MET A 243 10.13 -16.55 -0.16
N THR A 244 9.49 -16.72 -1.33
CA THR A 244 10.13 -16.47 -2.63
C THR A 244 10.56 -15.00 -2.75
N LEU A 245 9.70 -14.08 -2.35
CA LEU A 245 9.98 -12.64 -2.40
C LEU A 245 10.96 -12.18 -1.31
N TYR A 246 10.92 -12.75 -0.11
CA TYR A 246 11.95 -12.48 0.90
C TYR A 246 13.34 -12.89 0.40
N ARG A 247 13.45 -14.05 -0.25
CA ARG A 247 14.71 -14.48 -0.86
C ARG A 247 15.16 -13.52 -1.95
N ALA A 248 14.26 -13.12 -2.86
CA ALA A 248 14.56 -12.15 -3.90
C ALA A 248 15.02 -10.80 -3.31
N SER A 249 14.36 -10.31 -2.26
CA SER A 249 14.70 -9.04 -1.62
C SER A 249 16.07 -9.06 -0.95
N LEU A 250 16.44 -10.17 -0.28
CA LEU A 250 17.77 -10.36 0.33
C LEU A 250 18.86 -10.38 -0.75
N ASN A 251 18.62 -11.05 -1.88
CA ASN A 251 19.56 -11.15 -2.99
C ASN A 251 19.75 -9.80 -3.72
N ALA A 252 18.71 -8.97 -3.78
CA ALA A 252 18.79 -7.65 -4.40
C ALA A 252 19.56 -6.63 -3.56
N GLY A 253 19.84 -6.97 -2.30
CA GLY A 253 20.47 -6.07 -1.34
C GLY A 253 19.47 -5.14 -0.65
N LEU A 254 19.55 -5.10 0.67
CA LEU A 254 18.72 -4.26 1.53
C LEU A 254 19.63 -3.44 2.46
N PRO A 255 19.22 -2.23 2.86
CA PRO A 255 19.85 -1.57 3.99
C PRO A 255 19.84 -2.47 5.23
N MET A 256 20.90 -2.47 6.03
CA MET A 256 21.15 -3.46 7.10
C MET A 256 19.94 -3.67 8.03
N SER A 257 19.26 -2.59 8.43
CA SER A 257 18.08 -2.70 9.31
C SER A 257 16.94 -3.51 8.70
N PHE A 258 16.70 -3.36 7.39
CA PHE A 258 15.69 -4.12 6.65
C PHE A 258 16.15 -5.54 6.34
N TYR A 259 17.44 -5.72 6.08
CA TYR A 259 18.05 -7.04 5.89
C TYR A 259 17.83 -7.92 7.12
N LEU A 260 18.18 -7.43 8.30
CA LEU A 260 18.02 -8.15 9.56
C LEU A 260 16.55 -8.48 9.87
N ASP A 261 15.65 -7.52 9.65
CA ASP A 261 14.21 -7.75 9.84
C ASP A 261 13.68 -8.79 8.85
N THR A 262 14.13 -8.75 7.60
CA THR A 262 13.74 -9.72 6.57
C THR A 262 14.24 -11.13 6.93
N CYS A 263 15.48 -11.27 7.39
CA CYS A 263 16.01 -12.56 7.87
C CYS A 263 15.15 -13.12 9.01
N ARG A 264 14.76 -12.29 10.00
CA ARG A 264 13.91 -12.75 11.12
C ARG A 264 12.53 -13.20 10.68
N ARG A 265 11.88 -12.45 9.79
CA ARG A 265 10.55 -12.80 9.25
C ARG A 265 10.59 -14.08 8.45
N PHE A 266 11.56 -14.20 7.57
CA PHE A 266 11.76 -15.38 6.76
C PHE A 266 12.07 -16.62 7.62
N ALA A 267 12.97 -16.50 8.60
CA ALA A 267 13.26 -17.57 9.57
C ALA A 267 12.04 -17.97 10.41
N LYS A 268 11.16 -16.99 10.75
CA LYS A 268 9.89 -17.28 11.44
C LYS A 268 8.98 -18.18 10.61
N ILE A 269 8.88 -17.97 9.30
CA ILE A 269 8.09 -18.82 8.39
C ILE A 269 8.67 -20.23 8.37
N TYR A 270 9.99 -20.39 8.17
CA TYR A 270 10.65 -21.70 8.22
C TYR A 270 10.41 -22.42 9.56
N ARG A 271 10.50 -21.68 10.69
CA ARG A 271 10.18 -22.23 12.01
C ARG A 271 8.74 -22.75 12.10
N GLN A 272 7.78 -22.03 11.55
CA GLN A 272 6.36 -22.45 11.53
C GLN A 272 6.18 -23.75 10.72
N GLN A 273 6.93 -23.89 9.63
CA GLN A 273 6.96 -25.10 8.80
C GLN A 273 7.82 -26.22 9.40
N ARG A 274 8.45 -26.00 10.57
CA ARG A 274 9.42 -26.91 11.23
C ARG A 274 10.69 -27.18 10.42
N ASP A 275 11.01 -26.33 9.46
CA ASP A 275 12.26 -26.33 8.70
C ASP A 275 13.35 -25.62 9.52
N TRP A 276 13.85 -26.32 10.53
CA TRP A 276 14.86 -25.80 11.44
C TRP A 276 16.20 -25.48 10.76
N PRO A 277 16.73 -26.30 9.82
CA PRO A 277 17.97 -25.97 9.14
C PRO A 277 17.97 -24.59 8.50
N ASN A 278 16.93 -24.28 7.73
CA ASN A 278 16.80 -22.99 7.06
C ASN A 278 16.52 -21.83 8.02
N ALA A 279 15.72 -22.06 9.06
CA ALA A 279 15.48 -21.06 10.10
C ALA A 279 16.77 -20.66 10.84
N ILE A 280 17.58 -21.68 11.23
CA ILE A 280 18.85 -21.47 11.94
C ILE A 280 19.84 -20.72 11.06
N ALA A 281 19.99 -21.10 9.79
CA ALA A 281 20.90 -20.42 8.86
C ALA A 281 20.60 -18.92 8.76
N LEU A 282 19.32 -18.55 8.66
CA LEU A 282 18.92 -17.13 8.60
C LEU A 282 19.16 -16.39 9.93
N TRP A 283 18.87 -17.04 11.07
CA TRP A 283 19.17 -16.44 12.38
C TRP A 283 20.67 -16.30 12.62
N GLN A 284 21.49 -17.28 12.22
CA GLN A 284 22.94 -17.18 12.31
C GLN A 284 23.47 -16.03 11.47
N THR A 285 23.04 -15.94 10.21
CA THR A 285 23.41 -14.83 9.33
C THR A 285 23.04 -13.47 9.94
N ALA A 286 21.85 -13.33 10.50
CA ALA A 286 21.44 -12.09 11.14
C ALA A 286 22.22 -11.81 12.43
N ALA A 287 22.48 -12.82 13.25
CA ALA A 287 23.26 -12.72 14.49
C ALA A 287 24.71 -12.29 14.23
N GLU A 288 25.35 -12.82 13.18
CA GLU A 288 26.69 -12.43 12.73
C GLU A 288 26.74 -10.97 12.29
N ASN A 289 25.64 -10.44 11.78
CA ASN A 289 25.48 -9.03 11.42
C ASN A 289 24.96 -8.14 12.58
N GLY A 290 25.04 -8.66 13.82
CA GLY A 290 24.77 -7.84 15.00
C GLY A 290 23.30 -7.78 15.43
N ASP A 291 22.46 -8.78 15.07
CA ASP A 291 21.06 -8.82 15.47
C ASP A 291 20.84 -9.58 16.78
N PRO A 292 20.60 -8.91 17.92
CA PRO A 292 20.40 -9.58 19.20
C PRO A 292 19.12 -10.43 19.24
N LEU A 293 18.10 -10.07 18.44
CA LEU A 293 16.85 -10.82 18.40
C LEU A 293 17.05 -12.21 17.78
N SER A 294 17.89 -12.33 16.76
CA SER A 294 18.24 -13.61 16.17
C SER A 294 19.10 -14.47 17.12
N CYS A 295 19.99 -13.86 17.90
CA CYS A 295 20.72 -14.57 18.96
C CYS A 295 19.74 -15.14 20.00
N ILE A 296 18.67 -14.42 20.36
CA ILE A 296 17.63 -14.89 21.28
C ILE A 296 16.89 -16.10 20.70
N GLU A 297 16.52 -16.09 19.42
CA GLU A 297 15.84 -17.22 18.79
C GLU A 297 16.75 -18.46 18.70
N LEU A 298 18.04 -18.28 18.39
CA LEU A 298 19.04 -19.37 18.45
C LEU A 298 19.18 -19.92 19.86
N ALA A 299 19.26 -19.06 20.87
CA ALA A 299 19.32 -19.51 22.27
C ALA A 299 18.09 -20.32 22.67
N LYS A 300 16.89 -19.91 22.24
CA LYS A 300 15.64 -20.66 22.46
C LYS A 300 15.66 -22.03 21.77
N TYR A 301 16.14 -22.07 20.53
CA TYR A 301 16.25 -23.30 19.75
C TYR A 301 17.16 -24.30 20.44
N TYR A 302 18.40 -23.92 20.80
CA TYR A 302 19.34 -24.80 21.46
C TYR A 302 18.87 -25.23 22.86
N GLU A 303 18.20 -24.36 23.62
CA GLU A 303 17.64 -24.68 24.93
C GLU A 303 16.49 -25.70 24.84
N HIS A 304 15.56 -25.52 23.90
CA HIS A 304 14.27 -26.21 23.93
C HIS A 304 14.12 -27.32 22.86
N GLN A 305 14.78 -27.21 21.72
CA GLN A 305 14.67 -28.20 20.64
C GLN A 305 15.84 -29.21 20.69
N VAL A 306 17.04 -28.72 20.96
CA VAL A 306 18.27 -29.57 20.98
C VAL A 306 18.59 -30.02 22.39
N GLY A 307 18.33 -29.21 23.41
CA GLY A 307 18.74 -29.49 24.81
C GLY A 307 20.22 -29.18 25.10
N ASP A 308 20.89 -28.47 24.16
CA ASP A 308 22.26 -28.00 24.29
C ASP A 308 22.31 -26.68 25.07
N LEU A 309 22.51 -26.80 26.39
CA LEU A 309 22.51 -25.65 27.30
C LEU A 309 23.75 -24.76 27.12
N ASP A 310 24.87 -25.32 26.67
CA ASP A 310 26.10 -24.56 26.48
C ASP A 310 25.98 -23.66 25.24
N GLN A 311 25.46 -24.17 24.13
CA GLN A 311 25.14 -23.37 22.97
C GLN A 311 24.07 -22.31 23.29
N ALA A 312 23.03 -22.68 24.03
CA ALA A 312 22.00 -21.71 24.46
C ALA A 312 22.60 -20.59 25.31
N LEU A 313 23.54 -20.89 26.19
CA LEU A 313 24.26 -19.91 27.01
C LEU A 313 25.15 -19.01 26.16
N SER A 314 25.88 -19.57 25.19
CA SER A 314 26.73 -18.84 24.27
C SER A 314 25.90 -17.78 23.48
N TRP A 315 24.80 -18.19 22.86
CA TRP A 315 23.93 -17.29 22.13
C TRP A 315 23.27 -16.25 23.01
N THR A 316 22.93 -16.58 24.28
CA THR A 316 22.39 -15.62 25.24
C THR A 316 23.43 -14.55 25.59
N ASN A 317 24.71 -14.94 25.80
CA ASN A 317 25.79 -13.98 26.04
C ASN A 317 26.01 -13.06 24.85
N GLN A 318 25.97 -13.59 23.61
CA GLN A 318 26.11 -12.81 22.40
C GLN A 318 24.96 -11.81 22.25
N ALA A 319 23.71 -12.21 22.54
CA ALA A 319 22.57 -11.30 22.57
C ALA A 319 22.79 -10.13 23.53
N ILE A 320 23.32 -10.41 24.75
CA ILE A 320 23.61 -9.38 25.74
C ILE A 320 24.70 -8.41 25.25
N GLN A 321 25.73 -8.91 24.61
CA GLN A 321 26.83 -8.10 24.06
C GLN A 321 26.36 -7.16 22.92
N GLN A 322 25.43 -7.64 22.10
CA GLN A 322 24.90 -6.88 20.96
C GLN A 322 23.77 -5.90 21.37
N THR A 323 23.19 -6.07 22.55
CA THR A 323 22.12 -5.18 23.03
C THR A 323 22.72 -3.92 23.65
N LYS A 324 22.28 -2.75 23.17
CA LYS A 324 22.79 -1.44 23.64
C LYS A 324 22.36 -1.08 25.06
N PHE A 325 21.29 -1.69 25.57
CA PHE A 325 20.71 -1.40 26.87
C PHE A 325 20.57 -2.69 27.68
N SER A 326 20.59 -2.58 29.02
CA SER A 326 20.35 -3.71 29.90
C SER A 326 18.92 -4.26 29.69
N ASP A 327 18.84 -5.53 29.29
CA ASP A 327 17.57 -6.25 29.14
C ASP A 327 17.39 -7.22 30.33
N PRO A 328 16.41 -6.96 31.23
CA PRO A 328 16.15 -7.82 32.37
C PRO A 328 15.78 -9.27 31.99
N GLU A 329 15.11 -9.47 30.87
CA GLU A 329 14.72 -10.82 30.42
C GLU A 329 15.91 -11.65 29.95
N LEU A 330 16.89 -11.00 29.27
CA LEU A 330 18.14 -11.65 28.93
C LEU A 330 18.96 -12.02 30.18
N THR A 331 18.98 -11.15 31.18
CA THR A 331 19.67 -11.42 32.45
C THR A 331 19.00 -12.59 33.20
N LYS A 332 17.69 -12.64 33.24
CA LYS A 332 16.94 -13.78 33.83
C LYS A 332 17.24 -15.07 33.08
N ARG A 333 17.22 -15.05 31.74
CA ARG A 333 17.57 -16.22 30.92
C ARG A 333 18.98 -16.71 31.21
N LEU A 334 19.95 -15.80 31.24
CA LEU A 334 21.34 -16.10 31.54
C LEU A 334 21.48 -16.85 32.88
N ASN A 335 20.87 -16.30 33.93
CA ASN A 335 20.94 -16.89 35.29
C ASN A 335 20.27 -18.28 35.33
N ARG A 336 19.11 -18.43 34.66
CA ARG A 336 18.40 -19.70 34.56
C ARG A 336 19.23 -20.76 33.85
N LEU A 337 19.89 -20.44 32.74
CA LEU A 337 20.75 -21.36 31.99
C LEU A 337 21.95 -21.79 32.82
N LYS A 338 22.62 -20.84 33.51
CA LYS A 338 23.73 -21.15 34.41
C LYS A 338 23.33 -22.14 35.51
N GLN A 339 22.16 -21.94 36.12
CA GLN A 339 21.62 -22.85 37.16
C GLN A 339 21.35 -24.26 36.60
N LYS A 340 20.74 -24.35 35.40
CA LYS A 340 20.48 -25.65 34.73
C LYS A 340 21.75 -26.42 34.43
N ILE A 341 22.81 -25.73 33.98
CA ILE A 341 24.10 -26.33 33.67
C ILE A 341 24.76 -26.86 34.99
N SER A 342 24.79 -26.01 36.03
CA SER A 342 25.36 -26.39 37.32
C SER A 342 24.62 -27.58 37.97
N GLY A 343 23.28 -27.61 37.88
CA GLY A 343 22.46 -28.71 38.38
C GLY A 343 22.69 -30.04 37.64
N LYS A 344 22.92 -29.98 36.30
CA LYS A 344 23.29 -31.17 35.53
C LYS A 344 24.67 -31.73 35.93
N THR A 345 25.63 -30.86 36.24
CA THR A 345 26.99 -31.27 36.64
C THR A 345 27.01 -31.96 38.00
N THR A 346 26.07 -31.69 38.88
CA THR A 346 25.99 -32.32 40.21
C THR A 346 25.41 -33.73 40.15
N VAL A 347 24.51 -34.02 39.21
CA VAL A 347 23.86 -35.35 39.05
C VAL A 347 24.78 -36.39 38.41
N PHE A 348 25.82 -35.96 37.70
CA PHE A 348 26.82 -36.88 37.08
C PHE A 348 28.04 -37.16 37.99
N LYS A 349 28.06 -36.68 39.24
CA LYS A 349 29.13 -36.89 40.21
C LYS A 349 28.75 -37.84 41.35
N GLU A 350 27.53 -38.37 41.34
CA GLU A 350 27.07 -39.46 42.19
C GLU A 350 26.95 -40.74 41.35
#